data_c4dab8513499857e077764302622c743
#
_entry.id   c4dab8513499857e077764302622c743
#
_cell.length_a   1.000
_cell.length_b   1.000
_cell.length_c   1.000
_cell.angle_alpha   90.00
_cell.angle_beta   90.00
_cell.angle_gamma   90.00
#
_symmetry.space_group_name_H-M   'P 1'
#
loop_
_entity.id
_entity.type
_entity.pdbx_description
1 polymer ?
#
loop_
_entity_poly.entity_id
_entity_poly.type
_entity_poly.pdbx_seq_one_letter_code
_entity_poly.pdbx_strand_id
1 'polypeptide(L)'
;MRFTRWDQVSNTSLSNEVLFLLSEWHLAQINCDQGQPSEVGLLVRNRDVSGLCQYELRYSWVTEAGVEETLTSAEVKHLRQILAFFQKRADIDIGIDTRKVAWDAAVKAEALCKETNEIFRKYFQGGFYFPLDVESVLYRAQRKISTILGDLPSLDALKLRFGPGATTQVKKKDASVRRKLSQVFACSGEAERYVSDLLAEMPLWSGASPSGDSIVVPVQVHPGRIDFVPKSAKTDRTIAVEPMLNQMVQLGIGDHIAQRLRKEGVDIRDQTRNQRLALEGSLTGALATLDLSSASDTI
;
A
#
# COMPACT_ATOMS: atom_id res chain seq x y z
N MET A 1 -11.60 -31.80 -30.01
CA MET A 1 -11.24 -30.42 -29.67
C MET A 1 -11.19 -29.59 -30.94
N ARG A 2 -12.04 -28.58 -31.10
CA ARG A 2 -11.90 -27.59 -32.17
C ARG A 2 -10.89 -26.56 -31.71
N PHE A 3 -9.73 -26.51 -32.35
CA PHE A 3 -8.79 -25.41 -32.15
C PHE A 3 -9.43 -24.13 -32.71
N THR A 4 -9.80 -23.20 -31.84
CA THR A 4 -10.13 -21.83 -32.20
C THR A 4 -8.87 -21.16 -32.77
N ARG A 5 -9.02 -20.34 -33.80
CA ARG A 5 -7.90 -19.58 -34.37
C ARG A 5 -7.27 -18.71 -33.28
N TRP A 6 -5.95 -18.69 -33.20
CA TRP A 6 -5.18 -17.95 -32.18
C TRP A 6 -5.49 -16.44 -32.15
N ASP A 7 -5.94 -15.89 -33.28
CA ASP A 7 -6.35 -14.49 -33.46
C ASP A 7 -7.68 -14.15 -32.75
N GLN A 8 -8.43 -15.13 -32.26
CA GLN A 8 -9.70 -14.98 -31.54
C GLN A 8 -9.60 -15.17 -30.03
N VAL A 9 -8.41 -15.50 -29.51
CA VAL A 9 -8.20 -15.75 -28.08
C VAL A 9 -7.62 -14.48 -27.44
N SER A 10 -8.34 -13.89 -26.48
CA SER A 10 -7.80 -12.75 -25.71
C SER A 10 -6.63 -13.23 -24.84
N ASN A 11 -5.66 -12.34 -24.62
CA ASN A 11 -4.54 -12.64 -23.71
C ASN A 11 -5.01 -13.01 -22.29
N THR A 12 -6.10 -12.40 -21.83
CA THR A 12 -6.72 -12.70 -20.52
C THR A 12 -7.30 -14.10 -20.50
N SER A 13 -8.00 -14.53 -21.56
CA SER A 13 -8.56 -15.87 -21.66
C SER A 13 -7.48 -16.96 -21.66
N LEU A 14 -6.41 -16.76 -22.44
CA LEU A 14 -5.27 -17.69 -22.45
C LEU A 14 -4.56 -17.74 -21.08
N SER A 15 -4.38 -16.59 -20.45
CA SER A 15 -3.78 -16.51 -19.11
C SER A 15 -4.63 -17.25 -18.07
N ASN A 16 -5.97 -17.11 -18.13
CA ASN A 16 -6.86 -17.82 -17.22
C ASN A 16 -6.76 -19.33 -17.40
N GLU A 17 -6.71 -19.82 -18.62
CA GLU A 17 -6.60 -21.27 -18.88
C GLU A 17 -5.30 -21.86 -18.32
N VAL A 18 -4.17 -21.15 -18.48
CA VAL A 18 -2.89 -21.56 -17.86
C VAL A 18 -3.02 -21.61 -16.33
N LEU A 19 -3.67 -20.61 -15.73
CA LEU A 19 -3.85 -20.57 -14.27
C LEU A 19 -4.78 -21.70 -13.79
N PHE A 20 -5.80 -22.07 -14.55
CA PHE A 20 -6.63 -23.23 -14.23
C PHE A 20 -5.84 -24.55 -14.28
N LEU A 21 -4.99 -24.74 -15.28
CA LEU A 21 -4.12 -25.92 -15.35
C LEU A 21 -3.14 -25.99 -14.15
N LEU A 22 -2.55 -24.86 -13.77
CA LEU A 22 -1.73 -24.77 -12.56
C LEU A 22 -2.54 -25.04 -11.29
N SER A 23 -3.79 -24.59 -11.23
CA SER A 23 -4.68 -24.83 -10.10
C SER A 23 -5.05 -26.31 -9.98
N GLU A 24 -5.30 -26.99 -11.10
CA GLU A 24 -5.53 -28.44 -11.14
C GLU A 24 -4.31 -29.22 -10.64
N TRP A 25 -3.11 -28.79 -11.03
CA TRP A 25 -1.88 -29.36 -10.50
C TRP A 25 -1.76 -29.20 -8.97
N HIS A 26 -2.11 -28.01 -8.44
CA HIS A 26 -2.10 -27.77 -7.00
C HIS A 26 -3.15 -28.63 -6.26
N LEU A 27 -4.36 -28.78 -6.82
CA LEU A 27 -5.40 -29.64 -6.25
C LEU A 27 -4.98 -31.10 -6.20
N ALA A 28 -4.22 -31.60 -7.19
CA ALA A 28 -3.70 -32.96 -7.21
C ALA A 28 -2.67 -33.26 -6.10
N GLN A 29 -2.20 -32.23 -5.37
CA GLN A 29 -1.25 -32.40 -4.25
C GLN A 29 -1.93 -32.52 -2.88
N ILE A 30 -3.26 -32.40 -2.80
CA ILE A 30 -4.04 -32.40 -1.55
C ILE A 30 -5.28 -33.25 -1.71
N ASN A 31 -5.87 -33.67 -0.58
CA ASN A 31 -7.16 -34.34 -0.62
C ASN A 31 -8.29 -33.32 -0.86
N CYS A 32 -9.10 -33.55 -1.88
CA CYS A 32 -10.21 -32.68 -2.29
C CYS A 32 -11.58 -33.38 -2.16
N ASP A 33 -11.71 -34.39 -1.31
CA ASP A 33 -12.96 -35.15 -1.19
C ASP A 33 -14.06 -34.40 -0.46
N GLN A 34 -13.68 -33.51 0.48
CA GLN A 34 -14.63 -32.76 1.30
C GLN A 34 -14.09 -31.40 1.73
N GLY A 35 -14.98 -30.59 2.31
CA GLY A 35 -14.65 -29.29 2.87
C GLY A 35 -14.14 -28.29 1.84
N GLN A 36 -13.38 -27.29 2.29
CA GLN A 36 -12.87 -26.20 1.44
C GLN A 36 -12.00 -26.67 0.27
N PRO A 37 -11.15 -27.70 0.37
CA PRO A 37 -10.46 -28.25 -0.80
C PRO A 37 -11.43 -28.73 -1.90
N SER A 38 -12.53 -29.36 -1.54
CA SER A 38 -13.57 -29.79 -2.49
C SER A 38 -14.30 -28.60 -3.10
N GLU A 39 -14.65 -27.57 -2.30
CA GLU A 39 -15.31 -26.36 -2.76
C GLU A 39 -14.44 -25.60 -3.77
N VAL A 40 -13.17 -25.36 -3.45
CA VAL A 40 -12.22 -24.72 -4.36
C VAL A 40 -11.99 -25.56 -5.60
N GLY A 41 -11.92 -26.91 -5.44
CA GLY A 41 -11.82 -27.85 -6.54
C GLY A 41 -13.00 -27.78 -7.50
N LEU A 42 -14.21 -27.58 -6.98
CA LEU A 42 -15.41 -27.37 -7.80
C LEU A 42 -15.34 -26.06 -8.61
N LEU A 43 -14.92 -24.95 -7.97
CA LEU A 43 -14.74 -23.67 -8.66
C LEU A 43 -13.70 -23.77 -9.79
N VAL A 44 -12.60 -24.47 -9.56
CA VAL A 44 -11.56 -24.69 -10.57
C VAL A 44 -12.10 -25.52 -11.73
N ARG A 45 -12.77 -26.67 -11.46
CA ARG A 45 -13.37 -27.53 -12.50
C ARG A 45 -14.41 -26.79 -13.34
N ASN A 46 -15.22 -25.95 -12.71
CA ASN A 46 -16.25 -25.15 -13.38
C ASN A 46 -15.70 -23.90 -14.08
N ARG A 47 -14.39 -23.64 -14.00
CA ARG A 47 -13.77 -22.40 -14.52
C ARG A 47 -14.42 -21.12 -13.94
N ASP A 48 -14.88 -21.19 -12.70
CA ASP A 48 -15.56 -20.07 -12.03
C ASP A 48 -14.53 -19.06 -11.48
N VAL A 49 -14.11 -18.15 -12.36
CA VAL A 49 -13.17 -17.07 -12.03
C VAL A 49 -13.75 -16.16 -10.93
N SER A 50 -15.04 -15.84 -11.01
CA SER A 50 -15.69 -14.96 -10.02
C SER A 50 -15.73 -15.59 -8.65
N GLY A 51 -16.11 -16.86 -8.55
CA GLY A 51 -16.10 -17.61 -7.31
C GLY A 51 -14.70 -17.69 -6.71
N LEU A 52 -13.67 -18.00 -7.52
CA LEU A 52 -12.28 -18.03 -7.05
C LEU A 52 -11.78 -16.65 -6.57
N CYS A 53 -12.14 -15.57 -7.25
CA CYS A 53 -11.80 -14.22 -6.80
C CYS A 53 -12.44 -13.86 -5.46
N GLN A 54 -13.66 -14.31 -5.21
CA GLN A 54 -14.44 -13.94 -4.03
C GLN A 54 -14.29 -14.95 -2.87
N TYR A 55 -13.73 -16.13 -3.12
CA TYR A 55 -13.61 -17.18 -2.10
C TYR A 55 -12.76 -16.72 -0.90
N GLU A 56 -13.28 -16.94 0.31
CA GLU A 56 -12.59 -16.66 1.57
C GLU A 56 -12.13 -17.94 2.23
N LEU A 57 -10.83 -18.16 2.29
CA LEU A 57 -10.24 -19.34 2.93
C LEU A 57 -10.30 -19.20 4.46
N ARG A 58 -10.90 -20.17 5.12
CA ARG A 58 -10.92 -20.29 6.58
C ARG A 58 -9.88 -21.32 7.00
N TYR A 59 -9.09 -21.00 8.00
CA TYR A 59 -8.04 -21.89 8.50
C TYR A 59 -8.56 -22.93 9.49
N SER A 60 -9.60 -22.56 10.24
CA SER A 60 -10.38 -23.45 11.11
C SER A 60 -11.85 -23.10 11.01
N TRP A 61 -12.71 -24.06 11.21
CA TRP A 61 -14.16 -23.88 11.25
C TRP A 61 -14.79 -24.95 12.15
N VAL A 62 -15.98 -24.67 12.65
CA VAL A 62 -16.78 -25.64 13.39
C VAL A 62 -17.82 -26.22 12.43
N THR A 63 -17.85 -27.53 12.30
CA THR A 63 -18.86 -28.24 11.49
C THR A 63 -20.26 -28.14 12.13
N GLU A 64 -21.29 -28.46 11.37
CA GLU A 64 -22.66 -28.53 11.90
C GLU A 64 -22.82 -29.54 13.08
N ALA A 65 -21.93 -30.55 13.12
CA ALA A 65 -21.86 -31.52 14.22
C ALA A 65 -21.09 -30.99 15.46
N GLY A 66 -20.62 -29.72 15.43
CA GLY A 66 -19.86 -29.11 16.53
C GLY A 66 -18.38 -29.55 16.60
N VAL A 67 -17.85 -30.19 15.57
CA VAL A 67 -16.46 -30.61 15.53
C VAL A 67 -15.62 -29.46 14.93
N GLU A 68 -14.53 -29.11 15.62
CA GLU A 68 -13.55 -28.15 15.06
C GLU A 68 -12.64 -28.88 14.05
N GLU A 69 -12.66 -28.38 12.83
CA GLU A 69 -11.77 -28.84 11.75
C GLU A 69 -10.79 -27.73 11.39
N THR A 70 -9.59 -28.13 10.99
CA THR A 70 -8.53 -27.22 10.55
C THR A 70 -7.90 -27.71 9.26
N LEU A 71 -7.51 -26.78 8.39
CA LEU A 71 -6.72 -27.13 7.23
C LEU A 71 -5.30 -27.55 7.64
N THR A 72 -4.80 -28.60 7.00
CA THR A 72 -3.39 -28.97 7.10
C THR A 72 -2.49 -27.91 6.44
N SER A 73 -1.22 -27.86 6.83
CA SER A 73 -0.25 -26.94 6.21
C SER A 73 -0.13 -27.11 4.70
N ALA A 74 -0.30 -28.33 4.20
CA ALA A 74 -0.28 -28.63 2.76
C ALA A 74 -1.52 -28.03 2.07
N GLU A 75 -2.71 -28.22 2.62
CA GLU A 75 -3.95 -27.66 2.08
C GLU A 75 -3.89 -26.13 2.09
N VAL A 76 -3.50 -25.51 3.19
CA VAL A 76 -3.32 -24.04 3.27
C VAL A 76 -2.39 -23.56 2.17
N LYS A 77 -1.22 -24.18 1.99
CA LYS A 77 -0.24 -23.81 0.98
C LYS A 77 -0.84 -23.86 -0.43
N HIS A 78 -1.45 -24.97 -0.79
CA HIS A 78 -1.93 -25.17 -2.15
C HIS A 78 -3.20 -24.37 -2.44
N LEU A 79 -4.15 -24.29 -1.51
CA LEU A 79 -5.38 -23.50 -1.68
C LEU A 79 -5.07 -22.00 -1.76
N ARG A 80 -4.19 -21.48 -0.89
CA ARG A 80 -3.76 -20.07 -0.99
C ARG A 80 -3.10 -19.75 -2.32
N GLN A 81 -2.32 -20.66 -2.86
CA GLN A 81 -1.68 -20.44 -4.16
C GLN A 81 -2.71 -20.40 -5.30
N ILE A 82 -3.67 -21.32 -5.31
CA ILE A 82 -4.78 -21.31 -6.28
C ILE A 82 -5.54 -19.98 -6.21
N LEU A 83 -5.98 -19.59 -5.03
CA LEU A 83 -6.74 -18.36 -4.86
C LEU A 83 -5.93 -17.12 -5.23
N ALA A 84 -4.61 -17.10 -4.93
CA ALA A 84 -3.74 -15.99 -5.27
C ALA A 84 -3.59 -15.77 -6.78
N PHE A 85 -3.68 -16.82 -7.61
CA PHE A 85 -3.66 -16.71 -9.06
C PHE A 85 -4.78 -15.84 -9.61
N PHE A 86 -5.92 -15.81 -8.95
CA PHE A 86 -7.10 -15.05 -9.37
C PHE A 86 -7.29 -13.76 -8.55
N GLN A 87 -7.23 -13.84 -7.22
CA GLN A 87 -7.52 -12.73 -6.31
C GLN A 87 -6.55 -11.56 -6.41
N LYS A 88 -5.31 -11.79 -6.85
CA LYS A 88 -4.28 -10.74 -6.96
C LYS A 88 -4.28 -10.03 -8.32
N ARG A 89 -5.13 -10.42 -9.24
CA ARG A 89 -5.23 -9.83 -10.58
C ARG A 89 -6.22 -8.67 -10.58
N ALA A 90 -5.84 -7.61 -11.27
CA ALA A 90 -6.66 -6.42 -11.46
C ALA A 90 -7.27 -6.32 -12.86
N ASP A 91 -6.94 -7.28 -13.75
CA ASP A 91 -7.44 -7.36 -15.12
C ASP A 91 -8.69 -8.27 -15.26
N ILE A 92 -9.16 -8.84 -14.14
CA ILE A 92 -10.36 -9.67 -14.09
C ILE A 92 -11.54 -8.80 -13.68
N ASP A 93 -12.56 -8.76 -14.51
CA ASP A 93 -13.83 -8.14 -14.19
C ASP A 93 -14.81 -9.20 -13.65
N ILE A 94 -15.25 -9.02 -12.43
CA ILE A 94 -16.24 -9.87 -11.74
C ILE A 94 -17.54 -9.09 -11.41
N GLY A 95 -17.78 -7.96 -12.08
CA GLY A 95 -18.97 -7.13 -11.90
C GLY A 95 -18.94 -6.28 -10.62
N ILE A 96 -17.78 -6.10 -9.97
CA ILE A 96 -17.61 -5.25 -8.78
C ILE A 96 -17.07 -3.88 -9.21
N ASP A 97 -17.71 -2.80 -8.77
CA ASP A 97 -17.14 -1.45 -8.86
C ASP A 97 -15.97 -1.30 -7.87
N THR A 98 -14.77 -1.68 -8.33
CA THR A 98 -13.54 -1.70 -7.53
C THR A 98 -13.17 -0.32 -7.00
N ARG A 99 -13.51 0.73 -7.76
CA ARG A 99 -13.28 2.13 -7.37
C ARG A 99 -14.18 2.56 -6.23
N LYS A 100 -15.46 2.19 -6.28
CA LYS A 100 -16.41 2.45 -5.20
C LYS A 100 -16.01 1.72 -3.92
N VAL A 101 -15.64 0.44 -4.02
CA VAL A 101 -15.14 -0.33 -2.87
C VAL A 101 -13.94 0.35 -2.22
N ALA A 102 -12.97 0.82 -3.03
CA ALA A 102 -11.80 1.52 -2.53
C ALA A 102 -12.15 2.86 -1.87
N TRP A 103 -13.09 3.61 -2.44
CA TRP A 103 -13.58 4.87 -1.87
C TRP A 103 -14.28 4.66 -0.52
N ASP A 104 -15.20 3.71 -0.44
CA ASP A 104 -15.94 3.41 0.79
C ASP A 104 -14.98 2.95 1.90
N ALA A 105 -13.96 2.16 1.57
CA ALA A 105 -12.91 1.78 2.52
C ALA A 105 -12.09 2.97 3.02
N ALA A 106 -11.72 3.90 2.13
CA ALA A 106 -10.99 5.11 2.50
C ALA A 106 -11.82 6.03 3.40
N VAL A 107 -13.10 6.25 3.09
CA VAL A 107 -14.01 7.04 3.93
C VAL A 107 -14.16 6.42 5.32
N LYS A 108 -14.27 5.08 5.40
CA LYS A 108 -14.34 4.38 6.69
C LYS A 108 -13.05 4.54 7.50
N ALA A 109 -11.89 4.45 6.85
CA ALA A 109 -10.60 4.64 7.50
C ALA A 109 -10.45 6.08 8.04
N GLU A 110 -10.82 7.10 7.26
CA GLU A 110 -10.82 8.49 7.68
C GLU A 110 -11.74 8.75 8.89
N ALA A 111 -12.90 8.10 8.93
CA ALA A 111 -13.81 8.20 10.09
C ALA A 111 -13.16 7.63 11.36
N LEU A 112 -12.51 6.46 11.28
CA LEU A 112 -11.78 5.86 12.40
C LEU A 112 -10.59 6.74 12.85
N CYS A 113 -9.82 7.29 11.91
CA CYS A 113 -8.74 8.24 12.21
C CYS A 113 -9.26 9.48 12.92
N LYS A 114 -10.40 10.03 12.48
CA LYS A 114 -11.03 11.17 13.14
C LYS A 114 -11.38 10.87 14.60
N GLU A 115 -12.01 9.74 14.87
CA GLU A 115 -12.37 9.32 16.23
C GLU A 115 -11.11 9.17 17.11
N THR A 116 -10.09 8.48 16.60
CA THR A 116 -8.81 8.29 17.28
C THR A 116 -8.14 9.62 17.59
N ASN A 117 -8.08 10.53 16.62
CA ASN A 117 -7.49 11.86 16.78
C ASN A 117 -8.27 12.71 17.81
N GLU A 118 -9.59 12.57 17.89
CA GLU A 118 -10.39 13.26 18.91
C GLU A 118 -10.11 12.74 20.32
N ILE A 119 -9.90 11.43 20.48
CA ILE A 119 -9.51 10.83 21.76
C ILE A 119 -8.14 11.37 22.19
N PHE A 120 -7.14 11.34 21.30
CA PHE A 120 -5.81 11.87 21.60
C PHE A 120 -5.82 13.36 21.89
N ARG A 121 -6.61 14.15 21.16
CA ARG A 121 -6.76 15.58 21.43
C ARG A 121 -7.30 15.82 22.85
N LYS A 122 -8.35 15.09 23.26
CA LYS A 122 -8.89 15.16 24.62
C LYS A 122 -7.86 14.72 25.66
N TYR A 123 -7.10 13.68 25.40
CA TYR A 123 -6.02 13.22 26.28
C TYR A 123 -4.96 14.28 26.49
N PHE A 124 -4.45 14.91 25.44
CA PHE A 124 -3.46 15.98 25.56
C PHE A 124 -3.99 17.27 26.19
N GLN A 125 -5.32 17.48 26.18
CA GLN A 125 -6.01 18.59 26.85
C GLN A 125 -6.40 18.27 28.31
N GLY A 126 -6.10 17.06 28.80
CA GLY A 126 -6.48 16.62 30.15
C GLY A 126 -7.96 16.26 30.33
N GLY A 127 -8.71 16.13 29.22
CA GLY A 127 -10.13 15.76 29.23
C GLY A 127 -10.43 14.28 29.05
N PHE A 128 -9.39 13.44 28.92
CA PHE A 128 -9.49 11.99 28.79
C PHE A 128 -8.23 11.34 29.38
N TYR A 129 -8.38 10.19 30.01
CA TYR A 129 -7.28 9.41 30.58
C TYR A 129 -7.35 7.98 30.10
N PHE A 130 -6.21 7.48 29.62
CA PHE A 130 -6.07 6.06 29.34
C PHE A 130 -5.79 5.25 30.64
N PRO A 131 -6.03 3.94 30.65
CA PRO A 131 -5.48 3.08 31.70
C PRO A 131 -3.96 3.22 31.84
N LEU A 132 -3.44 3.07 33.06
CA LEU A 132 -2.02 3.32 33.37
C LEU A 132 -1.02 2.49 32.52
N ASP A 133 -1.39 1.28 32.17
CA ASP A 133 -0.61 0.40 31.27
C ASP A 133 -0.52 0.99 29.86
N VAL A 134 -1.65 1.49 29.31
CA VAL A 134 -1.69 2.16 28.01
C VAL A 134 -0.89 3.47 28.05
N GLU A 135 -1.06 4.30 29.07
CA GLU A 135 -0.28 5.54 29.24
C GLU A 135 1.23 5.26 29.32
N SER A 136 1.62 4.21 30.04
CA SER A 136 3.02 3.79 30.12
C SER A 136 3.58 3.42 28.75
N VAL A 137 2.82 2.70 27.91
CA VAL A 137 3.22 2.35 26.55
C VAL A 137 3.33 3.60 25.68
N LEU A 138 2.33 4.48 25.71
CA LEU A 138 2.33 5.73 24.93
C LEU A 138 3.52 6.62 25.29
N TYR A 139 3.79 6.79 26.59
CA TYR A 139 4.95 7.57 27.07
C TYR A 139 6.27 7.00 26.57
N ARG A 140 6.46 5.68 26.68
CA ARG A 140 7.68 5.01 26.19
C ARG A 140 7.82 5.12 24.68
N ALA A 141 6.71 4.99 23.93
CA ALA A 141 6.68 5.15 22.47
C ALA A 141 7.09 6.57 22.06
N GLN A 142 6.50 7.59 22.68
CA GLN A 142 6.85 8.99 22.43
C GLN A 142 8.33 9.28 22.68
N ARG A 143 8.85 8.83 23.81
CA ARG A 143 10.29 8.99 24.14
C ARG A 143 11.17 8.30 23.11
N LYS A 144 10.85 7.06 22.75
CA LYS A 144 11.61 6.32 21.74
C LYS A 144 11.60 6.99 20.39
N ILE A 145 10.43 7.43 19.92
CA ILE A 145 10.27 8.17 18.65
C ILE A 145 11.09 9.46 18.70
N SER A 146 10.97 10.26 19.75
CA SER A 146 11.72 11.50 19.91
C SER A 146 13.25 11.26 19.90
N THR A 147 13.71 10.21 20.56
CA THR A 147 15.14 9.85 20.56
C THR A 147 15.62 9.43 19.15
N ILE A 148 14.81 8.65 18.43
CA ILE A 148 15.15 8.18 17.08
C ILE A 148 15.16 9.33 16.08
N LEU A 149 14.10 10.13 16.06
CA LEU A 149 13.93 11.18 15.07
C LEU A 149 14.82 12.39 15.37
N GLY A 150 15.03 12.72 16.66
CA GLY A 150 15.77 13.92 17.07
C GLY A 150 15.04 15.20 16.68
N ASP A 151 15.79 16.26 16.47
CA ASP A 151 15.27 17.55 16.05
C ASP A 151 14.74 17.53 14.62
N LEU A 152 13.79 18.44 14.33
CA LEU A 152 13.28 18.61 12.97
C LEU A 152 14.40 19.11 12.04
N PRO A 153 14.61 18.48 10.88
CA PRO A 153 15.59 18.99 9.93
C PRO A 153 15.13 20.30 9.33
N SER A 154 16.08 21.21 9.09
CA SER A 154 15.84 22.39 8.25
C SER A 154 15.67 21.98 6.78
N LEU A 155 15.10 22.84 5.94
CA LEU A 155 14.86 22.53 4.53
C LEU A 155 16.14 22.25 3.76
N ASP A 156 17.21 22.97 4.02
CA ASP A 156 18.54 22.78 3.43
C ASP A 156 19.18 21.45 3.82
N ALA A 157 18.82 20.87 4.98
CA ALA A 157 19.26 19.56 5.40
C ALA A 157 18.47 18.41 4.75
N LEU A 158 17.33 18.69 4.11
CA LEU A 158 16.52 17.70 3.43
C LEU A 158 17.06 17.39 2.02
N LYS A 159 17.12 16.11 1.69
CA LYS A 159 17.43 15.67 0.34
C LYS A 159 16.21 15.82 -0.57
N LEU A 160 15.97 17.04 -1.07
CA LEU A 160 14.87 17.32 -1.98
C LEU A 160 15.06 16.60 -3.31
N ARG A 161 14.04 15.88 -3.77
CA ARG A 161 14.05 15.15 -5.03
C ARG A 161 12.66 14.83 -5.57
N PHE A 162 12.58 14.53 -6.86
CA PHE A 162 11.35 14.02 -7.45
C PHE A 162 11.27 12.51 -7.33
N GLY A 163 10.08 12.03 -6.97
CA GLY A 163 9.75 10.61 -7.07
C GLY A 163 9.34 10.19 -8.49
N PRO A 164 9.24 8.88 -8.75
CA PRO A 164 8.82 8.35 -10.04
C PRO A 164 7.30 8.40 -10.24
N GLY A 165 6.54 8.87 -9.25
CA GLY A 165 5.08 8.94 -9.27
C GLY A 165 4.53 10.13 -10.04
N ALA A 166 3.21 10.11 -10.28
CA ALA A 166 2.45 11.25 -10.77
C ALA A 166 2.53 12.43 -9.78
N THR A 167 2.30 13.63 -10.28
CA THR A 167 1.94 14.81 -9.49
C THR A 167 0.61 15.34 -10.02
N THR A 168 0.02 16.32 -9.35
CA THR A 168 -1.18 16.96 -9.87
C THR A 168 -0.99 17.58 -11.26
N GLN A 169 0.25 17.96 -11.62
CA GLN A 169 0.62 18.53 -12.92
C GLN A 169 1.01 17.49 -13.98
N VAL A 170 1.52 16.32 -13.56
CA VAL A 170 2.11 15.33 -14.49
C VAL A 170 1.54 13.94 -14.23
N LYS A 171 0.96 13.33 -15.27
CA LYS A 171 0.44 11.95 -15.20
C LYS A 171 1.57 10.94 -15.07
N LYS A 172 1.29 9.77 -14.48
CA LYS A 172 2.27 8.69 -14.22
C LYS A 172 3.07 8.29 -15.45
N LYS A 173 2.44 8.17 -16.62
CA LYS A 173 3.10 7.78 -17.87
C LYS A 173 4.15 8.78 -18.34
N ASP A 174 4.04 10.06 -17.94
CA ASP A 174 4.90 11.16 -18.34
C ASP A 174 5.79 11.65 -17.19
N ALA A 175 5.83 10.96 -16.04
CA ALA A 175 6.39 11.41 -14.77
C ALA A 175 7.93 11.37 -14.72
N SER A 176 8.62 11.88 -15.77
CA SER A 176 10.06 12.11 -15.75
C SER A 176 10.41 13.40 -14.99
N VAL A 177 11.64 13.47 -14.45
CA VAL A 177 12.16 14.68 -13.80
C VAL A 177 12.09 15.88 -14.75
N ARG A 178 12.54 15.70 -16.00
CA ARG A 178 12.48 16.75 -17.03
C ARG A 178 11.06 17.27 -17.24
N ARG A 179 10.07 16.38 -17.30
CA ARG A 179 8.68 16.79 -17.51
C ARG A 179 8.12 17.54 -16.30
N LYS A 180 8.47 17.13 -15.09
CA LYS A 180 8.09 17.84 -13.86
C LYS A 180 8.71 19.24 -13.81
N LEU A 181 10.01 19.36 -14.10
CA LEU A 181 10.70 20.65 -14.13
C LEU A 181 10.18 21.62 -15.19
N SER A 182 9.53 21.12 -16.25
CA SER A 182 8.92 21.95 -17.30
C SER A 182 7.51 22.45 -16.99
N GLN A 183 6.96 22.11 -15.83
CA GLN A 183 5.63 22.56 -15.41
C GLN A 183 5.74 23.82 -14.54
N VAL A 184 4.63 24.55 -14.42
CA VAL A 184 4.47 25.57 -13.40
C VAL A 184 4.53 24.91 -12.02
N PHE A 185 5.24 25.53 -11.08
CA PHE A 185 5.34 25.03 -9.72
C PHE A 185 3.96 24.97 -9.06
N ALA A 186 3.77 23.97 -8.20
CA ALA A 186 2.52 23.88 -7.46
C ALA A 186 2.75 23.34 -6.05
N CYS A 187 1.96 23.88 -5.11
CA CYS A 187 1.95 23.45 -3.72
C CYS A 187 0.51 23.47 -3.16
N SER A 188 0.30 22.84 -1.99
CA SER A 188 -0.93 23.03 -1.22
C SER A 188 -0.91 24.37 -0.49
N GLY A 189 -2.10 24.85 -0.04
CA GLY A 189 -2.21 26.11 0.71
C GLY A 189 -1.36 26.11 1.99
N GLU A 190 -1.26 24.99 2.68
CA GLU A 190 -0.44 24.86 3.89
C GLU A 190 1.06 24.95 3.60
N ALA A 191 1.49 24.54 2.41
CA ALA A 191 2.88 24.58 2.00
C ALA A 191 3.29 25.92 1.37
N GLU A 192 2.34 26.78 0.99
CA GLU A 192 2.58 28.04 0.30
C GLU A 192 3.59 28.94 1.03
N ARG A 193 3.50 29.04 2.35
CA ARG A 193 4.39 29.85 3.19
C ARG A 193 5.86 29.42 3.14
N TYR A 194 6.16 28.22 2.69
CA TYR A 194 7.53 27.69 2.60
C TYR A 194 8.08 27.72 1.17
N VAL A 195 7.31 28.21 0.21
CA VAL A 195 7.69 28.14 -1.22
C VAL A 195 8.94 28.96 -1.51
N SER A 196 9.08 30.17 -0.92
CA SER A 196 10.28 30.99 -1.10
C SER A 196 11.54 30.28 -0.63
N ASP A 197 11.48 29.65 0.54
CA ASP A 197 12.61 28.91 1.10
C ASP A 197 12.96 27.69 0.25
N LEU A 198 11.93 26.95 -0.22
CA LEU A 198 12.11 25.82 -1.12
C LEU A 198 12.75 26.21 -2.47
N LEU A 199 12.36 27.36 -3.03
CA LEU A 199 12.91 27.85 -4.29
C LEU A 199 14.33 28.40 -4.11
N ALA A 200 14.66 28.95 -2.95
CA ALA A 200 16.02 29.36 -2.62
C ALA A 200 17.00 28.18 -2.60
N GLU A 201 16.56 26.99 -2.17
CA GLU A 201 17.36 25.76 -2.21
C GLU A 201 17.58 25.21 -3.65
N MET A 202 16.89 25.77 -4.65
CA MET A 202 16.94 25.31 -6.04
C MET A 202 17.18 26.46 -7.02
N PRO A 203 18.24 27.25 -6.87
CA PRO A 203 18.44 28.49 -7.64
C PRO A 203 18.55 28.25 -9.16
N LEU A 204 19.17 27.15 -9.60
CA LEU A 204 19.30 26.80 -11.02
C LEU A 204 17.96 26.48 -11.67
N TRP A 205 17.00 25.97 -10.90
CA TRP A 205 15.68 25.62 -11.39
C TRP A 205 14.70 26.77 -11.28
N SER A 206 14.73 27.50 -10.18
CA SER A 206 13.86 28.66 -9.95
C SER A 206 14.26 29.84 -10.84
N GLY A 207 15.45 29.81 -11.45
CA GLY A 207 15.98 30.94 -12.22
C GLY A 207 16.43 32.10 -11.33
N ALA A 208 16.61 31.86 -10.03
CA ALA A 208 17.09 32.89 -9.10
C ALA A 208 18.47 33.38 -9.56
N SER A 209 18.58 34.68 -9.85
CA SER A 209 19.85 35.29 -10.25
C SER A 209 20.73 35.52 -9.02
N PRO A 210 22.05 35.20 -9.11
CA PRO A 210 23.01 35.59 -8.08
C PRO A 210 23.12 37.11 -7.89
N SER A 211 22.68 37.91 -8.87
CA SER A 211 22.73 39.37 -8.86
C SER A 211 21.62 40.03 -8.00
N GLY A 212 20.75 39.25 -7.37
CA GLY A 212 19.74 39.78 -6.45
C GLY A 212 18.50 40.39 -7.13
N ASP A 213 18.34 40.22 -8.43
CA ASP A 213 17.13 40.64 -9.12
C ASP A 213 15.97 39.74 -8.68
N SER A 214 14.86 40.36 -8.27
CA SER A 214 13.66 39.64 -7.87
C SER A 214 13.03 38.94 -9.06
N ILE A 215 13.14 37.62 -9.11
CA ILE A 215 12.46 36.79 -10.11
C ILE A 215 11.11 36.38 -9.56
N VAL A 216 10.05 36.75 -10.25
CA VAL A 216 8.70 36.27 -9.95
C VAL A 216 8.52 34.88 -10.53
N VAL A 217 8.55 33.88 -9.67
CA VAL A 217 8.28 32.48 -10.06
C VAL A 217 6.79 32.21 -9.88
N PRO A 218 6.03 31.90 -10.93
CA PRO A 218 4.61 31.59 -10.79
C PRO A 218 4.42 30.26 -10.06
N VAL A 219 3.58 30.28 -9.02
CA VAL A 219 3.23 29.09 -8.25
C VAL A 219 1.71 28.93 -8.24
N GLN A 220 1.25 27.74 -8.56
CA GLN A 220 -0.16 27.37 -8.44
C GLN A 220 -0.42 26.81 -7.04
N VAL A 221 -1.44 27.35 -6.36
CA VAL A 221 -1.85 26.85 -5.05
C VAL A 221 -3.15 26.07 -5.21
N HIS A 222 -3.09 24.77 -4.91
CA HIS A 222 -4.24 23.87 -4.94
C HIS A 222 -3.98 22.61 -4.10
N PRO A 223 -5.01 21.95 -3.58
CA PRO A 223 -4.84 20.71 -2.81
C PRO A 223 -4.34 19.56 -3.68
N GLY A 224 -3.87 18.49 -3.05
CA GLY A 224 -3.71 17.18 -3.67
C GLY A 224 -5.07 16.64 -4.13
N ARG A 225 -5.05 15.56 -4.91
CA ARG A 225 -6.28 14.87 -5.31
C ARG A 225 -6.20 13.39 -4.98
N ILE A 226 -7.34 12.81 -4.67
CA ILE A 226 -7.48 11.36 -4.54
C ILE A 226 -7.61 10.75 -5.93
N ASP A 227 -6.89 9.67 -6.16
CA ASP A 227 -6.96 8.88 -7.39
C ASP A 227 -6.96 7.37 -7.03
N PHE A 228 -7.23 6.52 -8.00
CA PHE A 228 -7.35 5.08 -7.80
C PHE A 228 -6.44 4.36 -8.77
N VAL A 229 -5.77 3.32 -8.27
CA VAL A 229 -4.93 2.45 -9.10
C VAL A 229 -5.36 1.00 -8.93
N PRO A 230 -5.39 0.23 -10.02
CA PRO A 230 -5.79 -1.18 -9.96
C PRO A 230 -4.96 -1.96 -8.94
N LYS A 231 -5.63 -2.78 -8.09
CA LYS A 231 -5.00 -3.62 -7.08
C LYS A 231 -5.40 -5.09 -7.22
N SER A 232 -6.69 -5.36 -7.40
CA SER A 232 -7.24 -6.70 -7.52
C SER A 232 -8.61 -6.67 -8.23
N ALA A 233 -9.18 -7.82 -8.51
CA ALA A 233 -10.53 -7.92 -9.06
C ALA A 233 -11.63 -7.37 -8.12
N LYS A 234 -11.34 -7.25 -6.80
CA LYS A 234 -12.32 -6.81 -5.79
C LYS A 234 -12.22 -5.34 -5.43
N THR A 235 -11.06 -4.72 -5.60
CA THR A 235 -10.83 -3.34 -5.13
C THR A 235 -9.64 -2.70 -5.83
N ASP A 236 -9.72 -1.40 -6.03
CA ASP A 236 -8.59 -0.56 -6.35
C ASP A 236 -7.82 -0.16 -5.08
N ARG A 237 -6.70 0.50 -5.26
CA ARG A 237 -5.97 1.17 -4.18
C ARG A 237 -6.21 2.66 -4.29
N THR A 238 -6.71 3.27 -3.23
CA THR A 238 -6.79 4.73 -3.09
C THR A 238 -5.39 5.30 -2.91
N ILE A 239 -5.06 6.33 -3.67
CA ILE A 239 -3.78 7.06 -3.57
C ILE A 239 -4.01 8.56 -3.51
N ALA A 240 -3.15 9.28 -2.77
CA ALA A 240 -3.06 10.72 -2.85
C ALA A 240 -2.05 11.12 -3.92
N VAL A 241 -2.46 11.99 -4.83
CA VAL A 241 -1.60 12.58 -5.86
C VAL A 241 -1.32 14.02 -5.44
N GLU A 242 -0.09 14.28 -5.03
CA GLU A 242 0.32 15.54 -4.44
C GLU A 242 0.75 16.58 -5.48
N PRO A 243 0.64 17.89 -5.14
CA PRO A 243 1.36 18.93 -5.84
C PRO A 243 2.87 18.68 -5.81
N MET A 244 3.55 19.18 -6.82
CA MET A 244 4.95 18.86 -7.08
C MET A 244 5.89 19.22 -5.94
N LEU A 245 5.73 20.42 -5.34
CA LEU A 245 6.59 20.86 -4.23
C LEU A 245 6.30 20.07 -2.95
N ASN A 246 5.02 19.73 -2.67
CA ASN A 246 4.68 18.86 -1.56
C ASN A 246 5.35 17.49 -1.67
N GLN A 247 5.32 16.88 -2.88
CA GLN A 247 5.96 15.59 -3.10
C GLN A 247 7.48 15.63 -2.84
N MET A 248 8.14 16.72 -3.22
CA MET A 248 9.59 16.88 -2.98
C MET A 248 9.91 16.92 -1.49
N VAL A 249 9.18 17.72 -0.72
CA VAL A 249 9.38 17.83 0.73
C VAL A 249 9.07 16.52 1.43
N GLN A 250 7.95 15.87 1.09
CA GLN A 250 7.56 14.57 1.64
C GLN A 250 8.64 13.51 1.41
N LEU A 251 9.26 13.49 0.23
CA LEU A 251 10.37 12.58 -0.07
C LEU A 251 11.64 12.92 0.73
N GLY A 252 11.93 14.20 0.92
CA GLY A 252 13.03 14.65 1.77
C GLY A 252 12.87 14.24 3.22
N ILE A 253 11.67 14.45 3.78
CA ILE A 253 11.31 14.01 5.14
C ILE A 253 11.38 12.47 5.24
N GLY A 254 10.83 11.75 4.27
CA GLY A 254 10.88 10.29 4.24
C GLY A 254 12.31 9.76 4.21
N ASP A 255 13.20 10.39 3.44
CA ASP A 255 14.62 10.05 3.42
C ASP A 255 15.32 10.34 4.76
N HIS A 256 14.99 11.46 5.41
CA HIS A 256 15.50 11.79 6.75
C HIS A 256 15.09 10.72 7.77
N ILE A 257 13.79 10.40 7.84
CA ILE A 257 13.26 9.36 8.74
C ILE A 257 13.95 8.02 8.48
N ALA A 258 14.09 7.62 7.22
CA ALA A 258 14.76 6.37 6.85
C ALA A 258 16.22 6.32 7.32
N GLN A 259 16.94 7.44 7.22
CA GLN A 259 18.33 7.53 7.71
C GLN A 259 18.42 7.44 9.24
N ARG A 260 17.49 8.07 9.95
CA ARG A 260 17.42 7.99 11.43
C ARG A 260 17.12 6.56 11.89
N LEU A 261 16.13 5.90 11.27
CA LEU A 261 15.81 4.50 11.56
C LEU A 261 16.97 3.56 11.27
N ARG A 262 17.72 3.80 10.19
CA ARG A 262 18.89 2.98 9.85
C ARG A 262 19.98 3.04 10.92
N LYS A 263 20.19 4.19 11.56
CA LYS A 263 21.14 4.34 12.67
C LYS A 263 20.75 3.47 13.88
N GLU A 264 19.46 3.20 14.04
CA GLU A 264 18.91 2.33 15.09
C GLU A 264 18.79 0.84 14.64
N GLY A 265 19.40 0.49 13.49
CA GLY A 265 19.40 -0.88 12.97
C GLY A 265 18.15 -1.27 12.20
N VAL A 266 17.25 -0.32 11.89
CA VAL A 266 16.02 -0.53 11.10
C VAL A 266 16.22 0.03 9.70
N ASP A 267 16.68 -0.79 8.75
CA ASP A 267 16.79 -0.38 7.34
C ASP A 267 15.52 -0.75 6.57
N ILE A 268 14.62 0.23 6.40
CA ILE A 268 13.35 0.05 5.67
C ILE A 268 13.53 -0.12 4.15
N ARG A 269 14.72 0.13 3.61
CA ARG A 269 15.04 -0.04 2.19
C ARG A 269 15.59 -1.43 1.87
N ASP A 270 16.11 -2.13 2.86
CA ASP A 270 16.62 -3.49 2.73
C ASP A 270 15.53 -4.51 3.02
N GLN A 271 14.97 -5.10 1.96
CA GLN A 271 13.98 -6.16 2.06
C GLN A 271 14.60 -7.57 2.20
N THR A 272 15.91 -7.70 2.05
CA THR A 272 16.59 -9.02 2.09
C THR A 272 16.49 -9.67 3.47
N ARG A 273 16.47 -8.87 4.53
CA ARG A 273 16.27 -9.35 5.90
C ARG A 273 14.91 -10.08 6.05
N ASN A 274 13.84 -9.43 5.60
CA ASN A 274 12.49 -10.02 5.67
C ASN A 274 12.39 -11.28 4.81
N GLN A 275 12.98 -11.28 3.60
CA GLN A 275 13.02 -12.45 2.72
C GLN A 275 13.75 -13.62 3.38
N ARG A 276 14.91 -13.38 3.98
CA ARG A 276 15.69 -14.40 4.71
C ARG A 276 14.93 -14.97 5.89
N LEU A 277 14.34 -14.10 6.72
CA LEU A 277 13.57 -14.54 7.89
C LEU A 277 12.30 -15.29 7.50
N ALA A 278 11.63 -14.89 6.40
CA ALA A 278 10.48 -15.62 5.88
C ALA A 278 10.89 -17.02 5.37
N LEU A 279 12.04 -17.14 4.69
CA LEU A 279 12.58 -18.44 4.27
C LEU A 279 12.92 -19.30 5.49
N GLU A 280 13.64 -18.75 6.46
CA GLU A 280 13.98 -19.46 7.71
C GLU A 280 12.72 -19.94 8.43
N GLY A 281 11.72 -19.08 8.59
CA GLY A 281 10.44 -19.43 9.20
C GLY A 281 9.71 -20.55 8.45
N SER A 282 9.76 -20.55 7.10
CA SER A 282 9.12 -21.59 6.29
C SER A 282 9.83 -22.95 6.41
N LEU A 283 11.13 -22.96 6.70
CA LEU A 283 11.92 -24.20 6.85
C LEU A 283 11.86 -24.73 8.29
N THR A 284 11.88 -23.85 9.29
CA THR A 284 12.04 -24.24 10.70
C THR A 284 10.74 -24.22 11.49
N GLY A 285 9.73 -23.47 11.05
CA GLY A 285 8.51 -23.18 11.81
C GLY A 285 8.73 -22.26 13.03
N ALA A 286 9.96 -21.73 13.25
CA ALA A 286 10.30 -20.91 14.40
C ALA A 286 9.92 -19.44 14.27
N LEU A 287 9.63 -18.96 13.07
CA LEU A 287 9.27 -17.58 12.76
C LEU A 287 7.96 -17.51 11.99
N ALA A 288 7.16 -16.51 12.28
CA ALA A 288 5.93 -16.21 11.55
C ALA A 288 6.04 -14.85 10.84
N THR A 289 5.40 -14.74 9.66
CA THR A 289 5.17 -13.47 9.00
C THR A 289 3.78 -12.96 9.34
N LEU A 290 3.68 -11.69 9.72
CA LEU A 290 2.42 -11.02 10.00
C LEU A 290 2.17 -9.94 8.95
N ASP A 291 0.93 -9.85 8.49
CA ASP A 291 0.45 -8.77 7.63
C ASP A 291 -0.78 -8.14 8.31
N LEU A 292 -0.69 -6.84 8.57
CA LEU A 292 -1.75 -6.12 9.24
C LEU A 292 -2.72 -5.55 8.22
N SER A 293 -4.02 -5.72 8.45
CA SER A 293 -5.05 -5.12 7.60
C SER A 293 -5.15 -3.63 7.86
N SER A 294 -5.07 -2.82 6.80
CA SER A 294 -5.26 -1.35 6.83
C SER A 294 -4.38 -0.61 7.85
N ALA A 295 -3.20 -1.15 8.20
CA ALA A 295 -2.35 -0.56 9.23
C ALA A 295 -1.94 0.89 8.92
N SER A 296 -1.66 1.21 7.64
CA SER A 296 -1.31 2.58 7.22
C SER A 296 -2.52 3.49 7.03
N ASP A 297 -3.72 2.92 6.96
CA ASP A 297 -4.93 3.68 6.64
C ASP A 297 -5.70 4.08 7.90
N THR A 298 -5.36 3.51 9.07
CA THR A 298 -6.08 3.70 10.34
C THR A 298 -5.22 4.25 11.47
N ILE A 299 -4.02 4.76 11.17
CA ILE A 299 -3.09 5.38 12.13
C ILE A 299 -2.97 6.88 11.85
#